data_3c0fc2aebaee912b8bf3bcfdf6a7001f
#
_entry.id   3c0fc2aebaee912b8bf3bcfdf6a7001f
#
_cell.length_a   1.000
_cell.length_b   1.000
_cell.length_c   1.000
_cell.angle_alpha   90.00
_cell.angle_beta   90.00
_cell.angle_gamma   90.00
#
_symmetry.space_group_name_H-M   'P 1'
#
loop_
_entity.id
_entity.type
_entity.pdbx_description
1 polymer ?
#
loop_
_entity_poly.entity_id
_entity_poly.type
_entity_poly.pdbx_seq_one_letter_code
_entity_poly.pdbx_strand_id
1 'polypeptide(L)'
;MPIPAKARSDNIVESILEGWRRGTRGPLPQITPLQLLNALVLIEREGPVGRRALAHALQINDGIARGLMERLGESKIVSVTETGVQLSKPGRQSLHRFLRQLSVKKILPLQESDLIPDRSTVAVHLTGSYKPRMTGISQRDEAIKAGAEGSITIAAVSGRLVLPPDNKSLANVAPKENARLRAEFEPSNGDLIIIGFGKDESLAQAGALAAVLSLNR
;
A
#
# COMPACT_ATOMS: atom_id res chain seq x y z
N MET A 1 18.57 -2.97 12.02
CA MET A 1 19.48 -3.81 11.22
C MET A 1 19.40 -3.35 9.77
N PRO A 2 20.49 -3.11 9.05
CA PRO A 2 20.44 -2.79 7.65
C PRO A 2 19.95 -4.00 6.85
N ILE A 3 19.02 -3.77 5.91
CA ILE A 3 18.52 -4.76 4.97
C ILE A 3 19.72 -5.35 4.20
N PRO A 4 19.86 -6.69 4.07
CA PRO A 4 20.98 -7.28 3.36
C PRO A 4 21.05 -6.77 1.91
N ALA A 5 22.24 -6.54 1.40
CA ALA A 5 22.52 -5.90 0.10
C ALA A 5 21.75 -6.55 -1.09
N LYS A 6 21.46 -7.85 -1.03
CA LYS A 6 20.70 -8.58 -2.05
C LYS A 6 19.20 -8.23 -2.05
N ALA A 7 18.64 -7.82 -0.89
CA ALA A 7 17.25 -7.35 -0.79
C ALA A 7 17.09 -5.89 -1.28
N ARG A 8 18.20 -5.12 -1.33
CA ARG A 8 18.18 -3.74 -1.85
C ARG A 8 17.98 -3.66 -3.36
N SER A 9 18.47 -4.66 -4.12
CA SER A 9 18.33 -4.66 -5.57
C SER A 9 16.91 -4.94 -6.07
N ASP A 10 16.06 -5.48 -5.20
CA ASP A 10 14.69 -5.88 -5.54
C ASP A 10 13.62 -4.90 -5.04
N ASN A 11 14.00 -3.91 -4.24
CA ASN A 11 13.10 -2.85 -3.80
C ASN A 11 12.99 -1.77 -4.89
N ILE A 12 11.90 -1.80 -5.64
CA ILE A 12 11.64 -0.85 -6.74
C ILE A 12 11.72 0.61 -6.26
N VAL A 13 11.22 0.92 -5.07
CA VAL A 13 11.20 2.29 -4.53
C VAL A 13 12.62 2.79 -4.30
N GLU A 14 13.45 1.99 -3.62
CA GLU A 14 14.87 2.34 -3.40
C GLU A 14 15.64 2.40 -4.71
N SER A 15 15.41 1.45 -5.62
CA SER A 15 16.07 1.42 -6.93
C SER A 15 15.77 2.68 -7.76
N ILE A 16 14.51 3.14 -7.76
CA ILE A 16 14.12 4.39 -8.44
C ILE A 16 14.79 5.60 -7.78
N LEU A 17 14.69 5.71 -6.44
CA LEU A 17 15.27 6.85 -5.71
C LEU A 17 16.79 6.92 -5.84
N GLU A 18 17.47 5.78 -5.79
CA GLU A 18 18.92 5.72 -6.03
C GLU A 18 19.29 6.06 -7.47
N GLY A 19 18.53 5.58 -8.44
CA GLY A 19 18.71 5.92 -9.85
C GLY A 19 18.62 7.43 -10.08
N TRP A 20 17.65 8.08 -9.45
CA TRP A 20 17.50 9.54 -9.53
C TRP A 20 18.66 10.30 -8.87
N ARG A 21 19.18 9.83 -7.75
CA ARG A 21 20.34 10.46 -7.07
C ARG A 21 21.62 10.39 -7.92
N ARG A 22 21.80 9.33 -8.72
CA ARG A 22 23.01 9.09 -9.50
C ARG A 22 23.00 9.75 -10.88
N GLY A 23 21.85 9.89 -11.51
CA GLY A 23 21.80 10.14 -12.96
C GLY A 23 21.02 11.34 -13.45
N THR A 24 20.40 12.14 -12.58
CA THR A 24 19.46 13.17 -13.02
C THR A 24 20.03 14.59 -12.92
N ARG A 25 19.81 15.39 -13.98
CA ARG A 25 20.00 16.84 -13.92
C ARG A 25 18.77 17.48 -13.24
N GLY A 26 19.02 18.42 -12.33
CA GLY A 26 17.97 19.19 -11.65
C GLY A 26 17.51 18.60 -10.30
N PRO A 27 16.66 19.34 -9.56
CA PRO A 27 16.22 18.95 -8.22
C PRO A 27 15.41 17.68 -8.23
N LEU A 28 15.57 16.86 -7.19
CA LEU A 28 14.75 15.66 -6.97
C LEU A 28 13.33 16.05 -6.53
N PRO A 29 12.30 15.32 -6.95
CA PRO A 29 10.97 15.52 -6.42
C PRO A 29 10.98 15.33 -4.90
N GLN A 30 10.38 16.26 -4.18
CA GLN A 30 10.24 16.16 -2.72
C GLN A 30 9.11 15.20 -2.38
N ILE A 31 9.41 13.90 -2.45
CA ILE A 31 8.49 12.82 -2.11
C ILE A 31 9.18 11.82 -1.19
N THR A 32 8.40 11.22 -0.31
CA THR A 32 8.86 10.12 0.56
C THR A 32 8.85 8.79 -0.20
N PRO A 33 9.60 7.77 0.28
CA PRO A 33 9.52 6.42 -0.26
C PRO A 33 8.10 5.84 -0.23
N LEU A 34 7.32 6.14 0.82
CA LEU A 34 5.92 5.72 0.94
C LEU A 34 5.04 6.38 -0.11
N GLN A 35 5.21 7.69 -0.35
CA GLN A 35 4.46 8.38 -1.41
C GLN A 35 4.79 7.82 -2.79
N LEU A 36 6.05 7.46 -3.05
CA LEU A 36 6.42 6.80 -4.31
C LEU A 36 5.74 5.43 -4.45
N LEU A 37 5.76 4.60 -3.40
CA LEU A 37 5.06 3.32 -3.41
C LEU A 37 3.55 3.50 -3.61
N ASN A 38 2.95 4.46 -2.90
CA ASN A 38 1.54 4.78 -3.03
C ASN A 38 1.18 5.21 -4.47
N ALA A 39 2.02 6.03 -5.11
CA ALA A 39 1.87 6.41 -6.51
C ALA A 39 1.90 5.20 -7.45
N LEU A 40 2.88 4.30 -7.28
CA LEU A 40 3.00 3.11 -8.13
C LEU A 40 1.81 2.16 -7.99
N VAL A 41 1.32 1.95 -6.75
CA VAL A 41 0.14 1.12 -6.48
C VAL A 41 -1.13 1.77 -7.06
N LEU A 42 -1.28 3.08 -6.92
CA LEU A 42 -2.40 3.83 -7.50
C LEU A 42 -2.41 3.71 -9.03
N ILE A 43 -1.25 3.94 -9.68
CA ILE A 43 -1.12 3.86 -11.15
C ILE A 43 -1.38 2.43 -11.64
N GLU A 44 -0.97 1.40 -10.90
CA GLU A 44 -1.25 0.00 -11.26
C GLU A 44 -2.74 -0.31 -11.21
N ARG A 45 -3.43 0.20 -10.20
CA ARG A 45 -4.84 -0.11 -9.96
C ARG A 45 -5.78 0.63 -10.89
N GLU A 46 -5.54 1.92 -11.14
CA GLU A 46 -6.47 2.78 -11.87
C GLU A 46 -6.15 2.91 -13.36
N GLY A 47 -4.99 2.43 -13.82
CA GLY A 47 -4.54 2.60 -15.20
C GLY A 47 -4.00 4.01 -15.43
N PRO A 48 -4.29 4.69 -16.54
CA PRO A 48 -3.71 6.00 -16.78
C PRO A 48 -4.16 7.02 -15.73
N VAL A 49 -3.21 7.51 -14.91
CA VAL A 49 -3.45 8.50 -13.84
C VAL A 49 -2.92 9.86 -14.30
N GLY A 50 -3.81 10.84 -14.33
CA GLY A 50 -3.48 12.22 -14.67
C GLY A 50 -2.75 12.94 -13.52
N ARG A 51 -2.01 14.00 -13.86
CA ARG A 51 -1.21 14.78 -12.91
C ARG A 51 -1.99 15.28 -11.70
N ARG A 52 -3.18 15.85 -11.91
CA ARG A 52 -4.00 16.38 -10.81
C ARG A 52 -4.49 15.28 -9.86
N ALA A 53 -4.89 14.13 -10.41
CA ALA A 53 -5.29 12.98 -9.60
C ALA A 53 -4.11 12.48 -8.77
N LEU A 54 -2.91 12.38 -9.36
CA LEU A 54 -1.70 11.99 -8.66
C LEU A 54 -1.32 12.98 -7.57
N ALA A 55 -1.38 14.31 -7.86
CA ALA A 55 -1.11 15.36 -6.87
C ALA A 55 -2.05 15.28 -5.66
N HIS A 56 -3.34 15.10 -5.92
CA HIS A 56 -4.36 14.94 -4.89
C HIS A 56 -4.11 13.66 -4.05
N ALA A 57 -3.92 12.53 -4.72
CA ALA A 57 -3.72 11.24 -4.06
C ALA A 57 -2.46 11.18 -3.17
N LEU A 58 -1.41 11.89 -3.51
CA LEU A 58 -0.17 11.95 -2.74
C LEU A 58 -0.09 13.14 -1.78
N GLN A 59 -1.09 14.01 -1.81
CA GLN A 59 -1.11 15.28 -1.06
C GLN A 59 0.14 16.14 -1.32
N ILE A 60 0.52 16.25 -2.57
CA ILE A 60 1.64 17.05 -3.04
C ILE A 60 1.14 18.15 -4.00
N ASN A 61 1.96 19.19 -4.20
CA ASN A 61 1.60 20.20 -5.17
C ASN A 61 1.78 19.70 -6.62
N ASP A 62 1.12 20.37 -7.55
CA ASP A 62 1.08 20.02 -8.95
C ASP A 62 2.48 20.01 -9.63
N GLY A 63 3.39 20.88 -9.19
CA GLY A 63 4.76 20.91 -9.67
C GLY A 63 5.58 19.68 -9.28
N ILE A 64 5.41 19.22 -8.03
CA ILE A 64 6.04 17.96 -7.55
C ILE A 64 5.46 16.75 -8.30
N ALA A 65 4.14 16.71 -8.49
CA ALA A 65 3.49 15.63 -9.25
C ALA A 65 3.99 15.58 -10.71
N ARG A 66 4.14 16.76 -11.36
CA ARG A 66 4.71 16.84 -12.70
C ARG A 66 6.12 16.28 -12.75
N GLY A 67 7.00 16.75 -11.87
CA GLY A 67 8.39 16.27 -11.81
C GLY A 67 8.47 14.77 -11.50
N LEU A 68 7.57 14.25 -10.67
CA LEU A 68 7.47 12.81 -10.40
C LEU A 68 7.12 12.03 -11.67
N MET A 69 6.09 12.46 -12.42
CA MET A 69 5.66 11.78 -13.65
C MET A 69 6.76 11.80 -14.72
N GLU A 70 7.42 12.95 -14.91
CA GLU A 70 8.54 13.11 -15.85
C GLU A 70 9.68 12.12 -15.51
N ARG A 71 10.10 12.05 -14.26
CA ARG A 71 11.17 11.15 -13.82
C ARG A 71 10.82 9.68 -13.87
N LEU A 72 9.59 9.32 -13.55
CA LEU A 72 9.11 7.94 -13.72
C LEU A 72 9.11 7.54 -15.20
N GLY A 73 8.79 8.47 -16.11
CA GLY A 73 8.87 8.28 -17.55
C GLY A 73 10.32 8.11 -18.04
N GLU A 74 11.23 8.98 -17.63
CA GLU A 74 12.67 8.88 -17.94
C GLU A 74 13.27 7.55 -17.47
N SER A 75 12.86 7.09 -16.29
CA SER A 75 13.26 5.79 -15.72
C SER A 75 12.57 4.59 -16.37
N LYS A 76 11.68 4.82 -17.36
CA LYS A 76 10.88 3.78 -18.04
C LYS A 76 10.02 2.93 -17.11
N ILE A 77 9.72 3.44 -15.92
CA ILE A 77 8.82 2.79 -14.96
C ILE A 77 7.36 2.97 -15.38
N VAL A 78 7.06 4.14 -15.95
CA VAL A 78 5.75 4.43 -16.54
C VAL A 78 5.89 4.77 -18.03
N SER A 79 4.80 4.60 -18.77
CA SER A 79 4.58 5.15 -20.10
C SER A 79 3.59 6.30 -20.01
N VAL A 80 3.87 7.37 -20.75
CA VAL A 80 2.98 8.54 -20.85
C VAL A 80 1.91 8.26 -21.92
N THR A 81 0.67 8.57 -21.60
CA THR A 81 -0.47 8.52 -22.50
C THR A 81 -1.11 9.91 -22.61
N GLU A 82 -2.10 10.09 -23.46
CA GLU A 82 -2.86 11.35 -23.58
C GLU A 82 -3.59 11.72 -22.28
N THR A 83 -4.03 10.71 -21.51
CA THR A 83 -4.83 10.87 -20.29
C THR A 83 -3.99 10.87 -19.00
N GLY A 84 -2.71 10.52 -19.07
CA GLY A 84 -1.84 10.45 -17.89
C GLY A 84 -0.69 9.46 -18.03
N VAL A 85 -0.29 8.87 -16.92
CA VAL A 85 0.75 7.83 -16.86
C VAL A 85 0.16 6.50 -16.45
N GLN A 86 0.68 5.43 -17.05
CA GLN A 86 0.40 4.05 -16.67
C GLN A 86 1.70 3.29 -16.43
N LEU A 87 1.68 2.24 -15.63
CA LEU A 87 2.88 1.42 -15.46
C LEU A 87 3.30 0.77 -16.77
N SER A 88 4.58 0.88 -17.08
CA SER A 88 5.18 0.10 -18.15
C SER A 88 5.24 -1.38 -17.77
N LYS A 89 5.44 -2.28 -18.75
CA LYS A 89 5.60 -3.71 -18.45
C LYS A 89 6.75 -3.98 -17.45
N PRO A 90 7.96 -3.38 -17.58
CA PRO A 90 9.01 -3.53 -16.57
C PRO A 90 8.63 -2.93 -15.22
N GLY A 91 7.99 -1.77 -15.19
CA GLY A 91 7.53 -1.11 -13.96
C GLY A 91 6.56 -1.99 -13.18
N ARG A 92 5.56 -2.55 -13.86
CA ARG A 92 4.59 -3.49 -13.28
C ARG A 92 5.25 -4.74 -12.71
N GLN A 93 6.15 -5.36 -13.47
CA GLN A 93 6.87 -6.54 -13.01
C GLN A 93 7.70 -6.26 -11.75
N SER A 94 8.36 -5.11 -11.70
CA SER A 94 9.17 -4.68 -10.56
C SER A 94 8.31 -4.38 -9.34
N LEU A 95 7.16 -3.68 -9.51
CA LEU A 95 6.21 -3.45 -8.43
C LEU A 95 5.66 -4.75 -7.87
N HIS A 96 5.21 -5.67 -8.73
CA HIS A 96 4.67 -6.96 -8.29
C HIS A 96 5.73 -7.82 -7.58
N ARG A 97 6.99 -7.77 -8.02
CA ARG A 97 8.09 -8.45 -7.32
C ARG A 97 8.27 -7.89 -5.92
N PHE A 98 8.29 -6.57 -5.78
CA PHE A 98 8.41 -5.91 -4.48
C PHE A 98 7.23 -6.22 -3.55
N LEU A 99 6.00 -6.15 -4.05
CA LEU A 99 4.81 -6.50 -3.27
C LEU A 99 4.85 -7.96 -2.78
N ARG A 100 5.30 -8.90 -3.63
CA ARG A 100 5.48 -10.30 -3.22
C ARG A 100 6.54 -10.48 -2.13
N GLN A 101 7.63 -9.69 -2.14
CA GLN A 101 8.62 -9.72 -1.05
C GLN A 101 8.05 -9.25 0.28
N LEU A 102 7.06 -8.35 0.23
CA LEU A 102 6.28 -7.94 1.39
C LEU A 102 5.16 -8.93 1.73
N SER A 103 5.10 -10.10 1.08
CA SER A 103 4.02 -11.08 1.19
C SER A 103 2.65 -10.56 0.76
N VAL A 104 2.57 -9.43 0.07
CA VAL A 104 1.32 -8.87 -0.41
C VAL A 104 0.79 -9.68 -1.57
N LYS A 105 -0.42 -10.23 -1.41
CA LYS A 105 -1.15 -11.02 -2.41
C LYS A 105 -2.16 -10.15 -3.19
N LYS A 106 -2.88 -9.29 -2.49
CA LYS A 106 -3.94 -8.47 -3.10
C LYS A 106 -4.10 -7.15 -2.34
N ILE A 107 -4.38 -6.08 -3.07
CA ILE A 107 -4.77 -4.76 -2.54
C ILE A 107 -6.11 -4.41 -3.15
N LEU A 108 -7.09 -4.04 -2.33
CA LEU A 108 -8.45 -3.77 -2.79
C LEU A 108 -9.09 -2.64 -1.97
N PRO A 109 -9.66 -1.60 -2.60
CA PRO A 109 -10.58 -0.70 -1.93
C PRO A 109 -11.83 -1.46 -1.51
N LEU A 110 -12.32 -1.20 -0.31
CA LEU A 110 -13.56 -1.78 0.18
C LEU A 110 -14.65 -0.71 0.15
N GLN A 111 -15.82 -1.10 -0.34
CA GLN A 111 -17.00 -0.25 -0.23
C GLN A 111 -17.65 -0.48 1.11
N GLU A 112 -18.34 0.51 1.65
CA GLU A 112 -19.11 0.46 2.91
C GLU A 112 -18.71 -0.64 3.91
N SER A 113 -17.98 -0.28 4.96
CA SER A 113 -17.53 -1.20 5.98
C SER A 113 -18.40 -1.09 7.24
N ASP A 114 -18.95 -2.20 7.74
CA ASP A 114 -19.59 -2.24 9.05
C ASP A 114 -18.59 -2.26 10.21
N LEU A 115 -17.30 -2.44 9.90
CA LEU A 115 -16.20 -2.33 10.85
C LEU A 115 -15.73 -0.86 11.02
N ILE A 116 -15.77 -0.09 9.94
CA ILE A 116 -15.30 1.31 9.90
C ILE A 116 -16.33 2.13 9.09
N PRO A 117 -17.47 2.47 9.68
CA PRO A 117 -18.50 3.24 8.99
C PRO A 117 -18.00 4.65 8.61
N ASP A 118 -18.56 5.19 7.55
CA ASP A 118 -18.34 6.56 7.08
C ASP A 118 -16.88 6.92 6.72
N ARG A 119 -16.07 5.94 6.39
CA ARG A 119 -14.67 6.13 5.95
C ARG A 119 -14.36 5.36 4.67
N SER A 120 -13.48 5.93 3.87
CA SER A 120 -12.82 5.18 2.80
C SER A 120 -11.88 4.16 3.40
N THR A 121 -11.89 2.95 2.86
CA THR A 121 -11.08 1.83 3.34
C THR A 121 -10.36 1.13 2.21
N VAL A 122 -9.11 0.73 2.45
CA VAL A 122 -8.31 -0.09 1.54
C VAL A 122 -7.74 -1.26 2.31
N ALA A 123 -8.03 -2.47 1.85
CA ALA A 123 -7.52 -3.70 2.44
C ALA A 123 -6.30 -4.23 1.68
N VAL A 124 -5.31 -4.70 2.42
CA VAL A 124 -4.13 -5.38 1.91
C VAL A 124 -4.06 -6.77 2.51
N HIS A 125 -4.10 -7.80 1.67
CA HIS A 125 -3.94 -9.20 2.05
C HIS A 125 -2.48 -9.62 1.98
N LEU A 126 -1.97 -10.18 3.08
CA LEU A 126 -0.60 -10.66 3.21
C LEU A 126 -0.61 -12.15 3.56
N THR A 127 0.13 -12.95 2.79
CA THR A 127 0.22 -14.39 3.02
C THR A 127 1.23 -14.73 4.12
N GLY A 128 0.86 -15.63 5.03
CA GLY A 128 1.76 -16.19 6.04
C GLY A 128 2.44 -15.15 6.96
N SER A 129 1.82 -13.99 7.14
CA SER A 129 2.45 -12.85 7.83
C SER A 129 2.02 -12.68 9.29
N TYR A 130 1.07 -13.48 9.76
CA TYR A 130 0.63 -13.46 11.16
C TYR A 130 1.73 -13.98 12.09
N LYS A 131 1.98 -13.22 13.15
CA LYS A 131 2.89 -13.62 14.24
C LYS A 131 2.09 -13.68 15.54
N PRO A 132 2.21 -14.76 16.35
CA PRO A 132 1.62 -14.80 17.68
C PRO A 132 2.03 -13.57 18.52
N ARG A 133 1.11 -13.05 19.34
CA ARG A 133 1.27 -11.82 20.16
C ARG A 133 1.29 -10.51 19.36
N MET A 134 0.98 -10.52 18.07
CA MET A 134 0.77 -9.29 17.32
C MET A 134 -0.43 -8.53 17.91
N THR A 135 -0.31 -7.22 18.05
CA THR A 135 -1.38 -6.37 18.62
C THR A 135 -2.05 -5.46 17.59
N GLY A 136 -1.39 -5.23 16.45
CA GLY A 136 -1.85 -4.27 15.45
C GLY A 136 -1.56 -2.79 15.80
N ILE A 137 -1.03 -2.49 17.01
CA ILE A 137 -0.79 -1.11 17.47
C ILE A 137 0.26 -0.42 16.60
N SER A 138 1.40 -1.07 16.35
CA SER A 138 2.45 -0.50 15.50
C SER A 138 1.96 -0.21 14.09
N GLN A 139 1.12 -1.09 13.54
CA GLN A 139 0.52 -0.92 12.22
C GLN A 139 -0.40 0.29 12.18
N ARG A 140 -1.25 0.45 13.20
CA ARG A 140 -2.12 1.63 13.34
C ARG A 140 -1.31 2.92 13.45
N ASP A 141 -0.28 2.94 14.27
CA ASP A 141 0.53 4.14 14.53
C ASP A 141 1.30 4.57 13.27
N GLU A 142 1.82 3.62 12.48
CA GLU A 142 2.47 3.94 11.20
C GLU A 142 1.45 4.42 10.15
N ALA A 143 0.22 3.89 10.16
CA ALA A 143 -0.85 4.40 9.30
C ALA A 143 -1.21 5.87 9.63
N ILE A 144 -1.29 6.21 10.92
CA ILE A 144 -1.56 7.59 11.37
C ILE A 144 -0.41 8.52 10.96
N LYS A 145 0.84 8.11 11.12
CA LYS A 145 2.01 8.88 10.66
C LYS A 145 2.01 9.12 9.14
N ALA A 146 1.40 8.22 8.38
CA ALA A 146 1.24 8.34 6.93
C ALA A 146 0.07 9.26 6.51
N GLY A 147 -0.66 9.83 7.46
CA GLY A 147 -1.79 10.74 7.22
C GLY A 147 -3.17 10.07 7.16
N ALA A 148 -3.24 8.74 7.33
CA ALA A 148 -4.50 8.04 7.49
C ALA A 148 -5.09 8.27 8.89
N GLU A 149 -6.38 7.95 9.08
CA GLU A 149 -6.99 7.99 10.41
C GLU A 149 -6.61 6.74 11.24
N GLY A 150 -6.12 5.69 10.60
CA GLY A 150 -5.59 4.49 11.25
C GLY A 150 -5.53 3.28 10.35
N SER A 151 -5.26 2.14 10.97
CA SER A 151 -5.42 0.82 10.35
C SER A 151 -5.92 -0.22 11.33
N ILE A 152 -6.60 -1.24 10.82
CA ILE A 152 -7.02 -2.42 11.57
C ILE A 152 -6.27 -3.63 11.02
N THR A 153 -5.69 -4.41 11.92
CA THR A 153 -5.03 -5.67 11.60
C THR A 153 -5.98 -6.84 11.91
N ILE A 154 -6.22 -7.68 10.94
CA ILE A 154 -7.07 -8.86 11.03
C ILE A 154 -6.22 -10.08 10.73
N ALA A 155 -6.29 -11.10 11.56
CA ALA A 155 -5.55 -12.34 11.38
C ALA A 155 -6.47 -13.51 11.01
N ALA A 156 -6.03 -14.37 10.10
CA ALA A 156 -6.68 -15.63 9.81
C ALA A 156 -6.11 -16.72 10.71
N VAL A 157 -6.89 -17.17 11.71
CA VAL A 157 -6.46 -18.15 12.71
C VAL A 157 -7.51 -19.24 12.84
N SER A 158 -7.11 -20.50 12.71
CA SER A 158 -7.99 -21.68 12.85
C SER A 158 -9.28 -21.55 12.04
N GLY A 159 -9.17 -21.11 10.79
CA GLY A 159 -10.30 -20.96 9.87
C GLY A 159 -11.22 -19.77 10.18
N ARG A 160 -10.87 -18.88 11.11
CA ARG A 160 -11.63 -17.68 11.46
C ARG A 160 -10.80 -16.42 11.21
N LEU A 161 -11.47 -15.31 10.90
CA LEU A 161 -10.87 -13.98 10.95
C LEU A 161 -11.06 -13.42 12.35
N VAL A 162 -9.96 -12.96 12.95
CA VAL A 162 -9.92 -12.47 14.33
C VAL A 162 -9.19 -11.13 14.43
N LEU A 163 -9.54 -10.36 15.44
CA LEU A 163 -8.92 -9.06 15.75
C LEU A 163 -7.91 -9.24 16.90
N PRO A 164 -6.59 -9.12 16.63
CA PRO A 164 -5.59 -9.10 17.70
C PRO A 164 -5.75 -7.85 18.61
N PRO A 165 -5.29 -7.89 19.88
CA PRO A 165 -4.67 -9.04 20.54
C PRO A 165 -5.67 -10.02 21.13
N ASP A 166 -6.93 -9.63 21.34
CA ASP A 166 -7.93 -10.39 22.09
C ASP A 166 -8.50 -11.57 21.28
N ASN A 167 -8.15 -11.68 20.01
CA ASN A 167 -8.65 -12.66 19.05
C ASN A 167 -10.19 -12.72 18.97
N LYS A 168 -10.85 -11.56 19.15
CA LYS A 168 -12.29 -11.44 18.94
C LYS A 168 -12.63 -11.82 17.51
N SER A 169 -13.65 -12.69 17.36
CA SER A 169 -14.09 -13.10 16.01
C SER A 169 -14.65 -11.90 15.24
N LEU A 170 -14.11 -11.67 14.04
CA LEU A 170 -14.63 -10.62 13.16
C LEU A 170 -16.09 -10.84 12.77
N ALA A 171 -16.52 -12.11 12.65
CA ALA A 171 -17.91 -12.44 12.37
C ALA A 171 -18.88 -11.94 13.44
N ASN A 172 -18.44 -11.80 14.70
CA ASN A 172 -19.26 -11.28 15.79
C ASN A 172 -19.26 -9.76 15.88
N VAL A 173 -18.19 -9.11 15.39
CA VAL A 173 -18.00 -7.66 15.48
C VAL A 173 -18.53 -6.95 14.23
N ALA A 174 -18.20 -7.48 13.05
CA ALA A 174 -18.54 -6.94 11.75
C ALA A 174 -18.84 -8.09 10.76
N PRO A 175 -20.04 -8.66 10.81
CA PRO A 175 -20.38 -9.84 10.03
C PRO A 175 -20.35 -9.60 8.51
N LYS A 176 -20.74 -8.42 8.04
CA LYS A 176 -20.70 -8.08 6.61
C LYS A 176 -19.27 -7.99 6.12
N GLU A 177 -18.40 -7.31 6.90
CA GLU A 177 -16.98 -7.22 6.58
C GLU A 177 -16.31 -8.60 6.59
N ASN A 178 -16.61 -9.44 7.60
CA ASN A 178 -16.09 -10.80 7.64
C ASN A 178 -16.48 -11.62 6.40
N ALA A 179 -17.71 -11.53 5.95
CA ALA A 179 -18.18 -12.24 4.75
C ALA A 179 -17.47 -11.73 3.50
N ARG A 180 -17.34 -10.40 3.36
CA ARG A 180 -16.67 -9.76 2.24
C ARG A 180 -15.19 -10.13 2.16
N LEU A 181 -14.44 -9.98 3.27
CA LEU A 181 -13.02 -10.30 3.31
C LEU A 181 -12.74 -11.77 2.97
N ARG A 182 -13.63 -12.68 3.37
CA ARG A 182 -13.54 -14.09 2.99
C ARG A 182 -13.75 -14.30 1.51
N ALA A 183 -14.77 -13.67 0.94
CA ALA A 183 -15.09 -13.79 -0.48
C ALA A 183 -13.99 -13.17 -1.38
N GLU A 184 -13.48 -12.00 -1.00
CA GLU A 184 -12.52 -11.26 -1.81
C GLU A 184 -11.08 -11.79 -1.72
N PHE A 185 -10.66 -12.27 -0.57
CA PHE A 185 -9.27 -12.61 -0.31
C PHE A 185 -8.99 -14.10 -0.11
N GLU A 186 -10.02 -14.90 0.23
CA GLU A 186 -9.86 -16.33 0.51
C GLU A 186 -8.66 -16.59 1.44
N PRO A 187 -8.61 -15.94 2.64
CA PRO A 187 -7.43 -15.98 3.49
C PRO A 187 -7.21 -17.38 4.07
N SER A 188 -5.97 -17.84 4.00
CA SER A 188 -5.50 -19.07 4.59
C SER A 188 -5.04 -18.86 6.03
N ASN A 189 -4.93 -19.94 6.80
CA ASN A 189 -4.43 -19.86 8.18
C ASN A 189 -3.01 -19.28 8.22
N GLY A 190 -2.81 -18.28 9.08
CA GLY A 190 -1.55 -17.53 9.17
C GLY A 190 -1.47 -16.29 8.29
N ASP A 191 -2.50 -15.99 7.49
CA ASP A 191 -2.56 -14.76 6.69
C ASP A 191 -2.96 -13.57 7.55
N LEU A 192 -2.61 -12.37 7.06
CA LEU A 192 -3.09 -11.09 7.59
C LEU A 192 -3.89 -10.34 6.54
N ILE A 193 -4.89 -9.60 7.01
CA ILE A 193 -5.52 -8.54 6.23
C ILE A 193 -5.36 -7.24 7.03
N ILE A 194 -4.74 -6.23 6.43
CA ILE A 194 -4.62 -4.89 7.01
C ILE A 194 -5.56 -3.97 6.27
N ILE A 195 -6.48 -3.34 6.99
CA ILE A 195 -7.40 -2.34 6.46
C ILE A 195 -6.91 -0.97 6.92
N GLY A 196 -6.40 -0.16 6.00
CA GLY A 196 -6.18 1.27 6.22
C GLY A 196 -7.47 2.03 6.00
N PHE A 197 -7.70 3.10 6.77
CA PHE A 197 -8.88 3.92 6.65
C PHE A 197 -8.58 5.41 6.81
N GLY A 198 -9.39 6.23 6.16
CA GLY A 198 -9.21 7.67 6.15
C GLY A 198 -10.34 8.42 5.45
N LYS A 199 -10.19 9.74 5.33
CA LYS A 199 -11.19 10.62 4.69
C LYS A 199 -11.42 10.29 3.21
N ASP A 200 -10.39 9.82 2.55
CA ASP A 200 -10.42 9.40 1.15
C ASP A 200 -9.62 8.11 0.94
N GLU A 201 -9.81 7.51 -0.22
CA GLU A 201 -9.18 6.24 -0.56
C GLU A 201 -7.66 6.31 -0.66
N SER A 202 -7.11 7.45 -1.07
CA SER A 202 -5.66 7.63 -1.19
C SER A 202 -4.97 7.63 0.17
N LEU A 203 -5.57 8.27 1.17
CA LEU A 203 -5.10 8.23 2.56
C LEU A 203 -5.27 6.85 3.17
N ALA A 204 -6.41 6.20 2.91
CA ALA A 204 -6.63 4.82 3.34
C ALA A 204 -5.57 3.87 2.76
N GLN A 205 -5.25 4.00 1.47
CA GLN A 205 -4.20 3.21 0.81
C GLN A 205 -2.81 3.52 1.40
N ALA A 206 -2.47 4.79 1.58
CA ALA A 206 -1.19 5.18 2.19
C ALA A 206 -1.04 4.58 3.59
N GLY A 207 -2.10 4.64 4.41
CA GLY A 207 -2.14 4.04 5.74
C GLY A 207 -1.96 2.52 5.72
N ALA A 208 -2.67 1.83 4.84
CA ALA A 208 -2.53 0.38 4.68
C ALA A 208 -1.09 0.00 4.27
N LEU A 209 -0.50 0.69 3.30
CA LEU A 209 0.88 0.45 2.85
C LEU A 209 1.91 0.76 3.94
N ALA A 210 1.74 1.84 4.71
CA ALA A 210 2.60 2.16 5.85
C ALA A 210 2.56 1.07 6.92
N ALA A 211 1.37 0.59 7.23
CA ALA A 211 1.15 -0.52 8.16
C ALA A 211 1.83 -1.82 7.68
N VAL A 212 1.72 -2.15 6.38
CA VAL A 212 2.43 -3.30 5.77
C VAL A 212 3.94 -3.16 5.90
N LEU A 213 4.49 -2.00 5.57
CA LEU A 213 5.94 -1.75 5.66
C LEU A 213 6.47 -1.89 7.09
N SER A 214 5.64 -1.62 8.10
CA SER A 214 6.02 -1.75 9.52
C SER A 214 6.22 -3.20 9.99
N LEU A 215 5.63 -4.18 9.28
CA LEU A 215 5.78 -5.60 9.60
C LEU A 215 7.20 -6.14 9.38
N ASN A 216 7.98 -5.46 8.56
CA ASN A 216 9.33 -5.86 8.15
C ASN A 216 10.44 -5.02 8.83
N ARG A 217 10.06 -4.22 9.81
CA ARG A 217 10.95 -3.50 10.72
C ARG A 217 11.03 -4.21 12.05
#